data_299d2201f36480d2b79f8fd7670b278b
#
_entry.id   299d2201f36480d2b79f8fd7670b278b
#
_cell.length_a   1.000
_cell.length_b   1.000
_cell.length_c   1.000
_cell.angle_alpha   90.00
_cell.angle_beta   90.00
_cell.angle_gamma   90.00
#
_symmetry.space_group_name_H-M   'P 1'
#
loop_
_entity.id
_entity.type
_entity.pdbx_description
1 polymer ?
#
loop_
_entity_poly.entity_id
_entity_poly.type
_entity_poly.pdbx_seq_one_letter_code
_entity_poly.pdbx_strand_id
1 'polypeptide(L)'
;MNTRNPKNAVTGVDPEVALGQIAQSAGTNPDGSARTYEVRTFGCQMNVHDSERISGLLEEAGYVAAAEEQEPDLIVFNTCAVRENADKRLYGTLGALKKTKENHPGMQIAVGGCLAQKDKDTVLDNAPWVDAVFGTHNMAALPTLLERARHNDEAQVEIVDSLEAFPSVLPAKRESAYAGWVSVSVGCNNTCTFCIVPSLRGKEEDRRPGDILAEVQALVDQGVSEVTLLGQNVNAYGVNFADPDLPRDKFAFSKLLREVGKIEGLERLRFTSPHPAEFTSDVIDAMAETPAVCPQLHMPLQSGSDRILKEMRRSYRSKKFLAILDEVREKMPHAAITTDIIVGFPGETEEDFEATMDVVKRARFASAFTFQYSPRPGTPAAEMEQQVPKHIVQERFERLVALQDSIQAEENAKLIGTDVELLVQAEGGRKAGETHRLTGRSRDGRLVHFPPVLVDAAGTRTEITADIRPGDVVHTTVTDAGSFFLVADSGVTSHRRTKAGDMSAAGQTPTTAPIGVGLGLPQIGKPARQQDDACGC
;
A
#
# COMPACT_ATOMS: atom_id res chain seq x y z
N MET A 1 23.09 41.60 50.73
CA MET A 1 21.77 41.30 51.33
C MET A 1 20.73 41.52 50.25
N ASN A 2 20.27 40.42 49.67
CA ASN A 2 18.87 40.23 49.24
C ASN A 2 18.75 38.81 48.64
N THR A 3 18.30 37.95 49.51
CA THR A 3 17.97 36.56 49.22
C THR A 3 16.63 36.56 48.46
N ARG A 4 16.60 36.10 47.19
CA ARG A 4 15.38 35.69 46.51
C ARG A 4 15.21 34.18 46.63
N ASN A 5 14.14 33.84 47.28
CA ASN A 5 13.62 32.50 47.54
C ASN A 5 13.11 31.85 46.26
N PRO A 6 13.53 30.63 45.88
CA PRO A 6 12.90 29.90 44.82
C PRO A 6 11.87 28.94 45.43
N LYS A 7 10.61 29.32 45.44
CA LYS A 7 9.48 28.42 45.69
C LYS A 7 8.40 28.64 44.66
N ASN A 8 8.45 27.90 43.59
CA ASN A 8 7.29 27.34 42.91
C ASN A 8 7.84 26.15 42.09
N ALA A 9 8.03 25.02 42.76
CA ALA A 9 8.12 23.74 42.11
C ALA A 9 6.69 23.40 41.64
N VAL A 10 6.44 23.50 40.35
CA VAL A 10 5.28 22.88 39.70
C VAL A 10 5.50 21.37 39.87
N THR A 11 4.61 20.76 40.62
CA THR A 11 4.57 19.33 40.91
C THR A 11 4.54 18.55 39.61
N GLY A 12 5.50 17.64 39.45
CA GLY A 12 5.75 16.88 38.26
C GLY A 12 4.57 16.05 37.80
N VAL A 13 4.12 16.35 36.61
CA VAL A 13 3.50 15.38 35.71
C VAL A 13 4.66 14.78 34.94
N ASP A 14 4.76 13.46 34.93
CA ASP A 14 5.74 12.73 34.12
C ASP A 14 5.62 13.20 32.67
N PRO A 15 6.72 13.59 32.01
CA PRO A 15 6.65 14.08 30.63
C PRO A 15 5.98 13.12 29.66
N GLU A 16 6.11 11.79 29.87
CA GLU A 16 5.43 10.78 29.05
C GLU A 16 3.91 10.74 29.31
N VAL A 17 3.49 10.95 30.58
CA VAL A 17 2.06 11.03 30.95
C VAL A 17 1.44 12.33 30.43
N ALA A 18 2.19 13.44 30.46
CA ALA A 18 1.75 14.70 29.88
C ALA A 18 1.62 14.63 28.36
N LEU A 19 2.55 14.01 27.66
CA LEU A 19 2.49 13.76 26.21
C LEU A 19 1.31 12.84 25.83
N GLY A 20 1.06 11.79 26.60
CA GLY A 20 -0.08 10.90 26.40
C GLY A 20 -1.44 11.59 26.62
N GLN A 21 -1.54 12.49 27.61
CA GLN A 21 -2.76 13.27 27.86
C GLN A 21 -2.99 14.34 26.79
N ILE A 22 -1.92 14.99 26.30
CA ILE A 22 -1.99 15.95 25.19
C ILE A 22 -2.44 15.26 23.91
N ALA A 23 -1.91 14.06 23.61
CA ALA A 23 -2.31 13.30 22.44
C ALA A 23 -3.79 12.87 22.48
N GLN A 24 -4.34 12.52 23.64
CA GLN A 24 -5.75 12.17 23.82
C GLN A 24 -6.72 13.35 23.71
N SER A 25 -6.25 14.58 23.87
CA SER A 25 -7.08 15.79 23.71
C SER A 25 -7.02 16.39 22.30
N ALA A 26 -6.10 15.93 21.45
CA ALA A 26 -5.86 16.47 20.12
C ALA A 26 -7.10 16.38 19.20
N GLY A 27 -7.87 15.31 19.34
CA GLY A 27 -9.08 15.06 18.55
C GLY A 27 -10.36 15.71 19.08
N THR A 28 -10.28 16.68 20.02
CA THR A 28 -11.47 17.27 20.63
C THR A 28 -11.56 18.77 20.36
N ASN A 29 -12.73 19.24 19.96
CA ASN A 29 -13.06 20.65 19.82
C ASN A 29 -13.28 21.32 21.19
N PRO A 30 -13.19 22.66 21.28
CA PRO A 30 -13.46 23.38 22.53
C PRO A 30 -14.85 23.16 23.12
N ASP A 31 -15.83 22.77 22.32
CA ASP A 31 -17.20 22.44 22.74
C ASP A 31 -17.36 20.99 23.23
N GLY A 32 -16.29 20.19 23.21
CA GLY A 32 -16.27 18.78 23.60
C GLY A 32 -16.67 17.80 22.50
N SER A 33 -16.99 18.25 21.29
CA SER A 33 -17.22 17.37 20.14
C SER A 33 -15.92 16.79 19.59
N ALA A 34 -15.96 15.60 19.00
CA ALA A 34 -14.83 15.04 18.30
C ALA A 34 -14.54 15.83 17.01
N ARG A 35 -13.26 16.08 16.75
CA ARG A 35 -12.82 16.69 15.49
C ARG A 35 -12.89 15.68 14.36
N THR A 36 -13.29 16.14 13.19
CA THR A 36 -13.39 15.31 12.00
C THR A 36 -12.10 15.36 11.18
N TYR A 37 -11.76 14.24 10.53
CA TYR A 37 -10.58 14.16 9.67
C TYR A 37 -10.88 13.48 8.33
N GLU A 38 -10.05 13.82 7.34
CA GLU A 38 -9.96 13.17 6.03
C GLU A 38 -8.49 12.92 5.68
N VAL A 39 -8.15 11.71 5.24
CA VAL A 39 -6.81 11.38 4.70
C VAL A 39 -6.91 11.26 3.19
N ARG A 40 -6.14 12.08 2.46
CA ARG A 40 -6.05 12.07 0.99
C ARG A 40 -4.74 11.47 0.53
N THR A 41 -4.80 10.30 -0.07
CA THR A 41 -3.62 9.55 -0.52
C THR A 41 -3.34 9.79 -2.00
N PHE A 42 -2.14 10.25 -2.32
CA PHE A 42 -1.64 10.36 -3.69
C PHE A 42 -0.37 9.53 -3.84
N GLY A 43 -0.47 8.27 -4.27
CA GLY A 43 0.74 7.47 -4.35
C GLY A 43 0.59 6.01 -4.75
N CYS A 44 1.47 5.18 -4.18
CA CYS A 44 1.52 3.74 -4.37
C CYS A 44 0.91 3.01 -3.16
N GLN A 45 0.92 1.67 -3.20
CA GLN A 45 0.42 0.81 -2.12
C GLN A 45 1.06 1.11 -0.75
N MET A 46 2.35 1.49 -0.73
CA MET A 46 3.01 1.90 0.52
C MET A 46 2.37 3.16 1.12
N ASN A 47 1.97 4.13 0.28
CA ASN A 47 1.25 5.30 0.79
C ASN A 47 -0.16 4.93 1.28
N VAL A 48 -0.85 3.98 0.65
CA VAL A 48 -2.14 3.49 1.14
C VAL A 48 -1.97 2.89 2.54
N HIS A 49 -1.00 1.99 2.70
CA HIS A 49 -0.67 1.41 4.00
C HIS A 49 -0.30 2.46 5.06
N ASP A 50 0.53 3.46 4.68
CA ASP A 50 0.87 4.58 5.56
C ASP A 50 -0.39 5.38 5.95
N SER A 51 -1.34 5.58 5.01
CA SER A 51 -2.60 6.31 5.27
C SER A 51 -3.53 5.55 6.20
N GLU A 52 -3.61 4.23 6.13
CA GLU A 52 -4.32 3.41 7.10
C GLU A 52 -3.74 3.59 8.52
N ARG A 53 -2.41 3.68 8.64
CA ARG A 53 -1.72 3.95 9.92
C ARG A 53 -1.97 5.38 10.42
N ILE A 54 -1.91 6.38 9.52
CA ILE A 54 -2.26 7.77 9.86
C ILE A 54 -3.71 7.84 10.38
N SER A 55 -4.65 7.20 9.70
CA SER A 55 -6.05 7.16 10.13
C SER A 55 -6.21 6.50 11.51
N GLY A 56 -5.51 5.39 11.75
CA GLY A 56 -5.52 4.72 13.06
C GLY A 56 -4.97 5.59 14.18
N LEU A 57 -3.85 6.30 13.95
CA LEU A 57 -3.28 7.23 14.91
C LEU A 57 -4.22 8.40 15.24
N LEU A 58 -4.93 8.93 14.25
CA LEU A 58 -5.89 10.00 14.46
C LEU A 58 -7.10 9.52 15.25
N GLU A 59 -7.62 8.32 14.98
CA GLU A 59 -8.73 7.75 15.75
C GLU A 59 -8.33 7.45 17.20
N GLU A 60 -7.11 6.95 17.44
CA GLU A 60 -6.57 6.76 18.79
C GLU A 60 -6.43 8.10 19.53
N ALA A 61 -6.13 9.18 18.81
CA ALA A 61 -6.07 10.54 19.34
C ALA A 61 -7.47 11.20 19.51
N GLY A 62 -8.56 10.48 19.22
CA GLY A 62 -9.94 10.95 19.43
C GLY A 62 -10.58 11.65 18.23
N TYR A 63 -9.92 11.71 17.07
CA TYR A 63 -10.55 12.19 15.84
C TYR A 63 -11.56 11.17 15.30
N VAL A 64 -12.54 11.63 14.54
CA VAL A 64 -13.49 10.77 13.82
C VAL A 64 -13.43 11.06 12.32
N ALA A 65 -13.63 10.04 11.48
CA ALA A 65 -13.65 10.25 10.03
C ALA A 65 -14.82 11.17 9.65
N ALA A 66 -14.56 12.14 8.77
CA ALA A 66 -15.60 13.03 8.27
C ALA A 66 -16.63 12.22 7.46
N ALA A 67 -17.91 12.60 7.59
CA ALA A 67 -18.97 12.05 6.74
C ALA A 67 -18.82 12.55 5.29
N GLU A 68 -19.39 11.79 4.35
CA GLU A 68 -19.49 12.21 2.96
C GLU A 68 -20.19 13.58 2.89
N GLU A 69 -19.65 14.53 2.13
CA GLU A 69 -20.13 15.93 2.03
C GLU A 69 -19.87 16.84 3.26
N GLN A 70 -19.25 16.35 4.33
CA GLN A 70 -18.85 17.16 5.47
C GLN A 70 -17.48 17.80 5.23
N GLU A 71 -17.35 19.13 5.49
CA GLU A 71 -16.03 19.78 5.56
C GLU A 71 -15.29 19.29 6.82
N PRO A 72 -14.12 18.63 6.68
CA PRO A 72 -13.38 18.10 7.82
C PRO A 72 -12.64 19.19 8.58
N ASP A 73 -12.48 19.00 9.89
CA ASP A 73 -11.62 19.85 10.74
C ASP A 73 -10.12 19.65 10.47
N LEU A 74 -9.76 18.49 9.89
CA LEU A 74 -8.38 18.16 9.54
C LEU A 74 -8.33 17.45 8.18
N ILE A 75 -7.48 17.95 7.28
CA ILE A 75 -7.12 17.21 6.05
C ILE A 75 -5.64 16.83 6.13
N VAL A 76 -5.36 15.53 5.99
CA VAL A 76 -4.00 15.00 5.90
C VAL A 76 -3.72 14.53 4.48
N PHE A 77 -2.71 15.11 3.84
CA PHE A 77 -2.20 14.65 2.56
C PHE A 77 -1.05 13.67 2.78
N ASN A 78 -1.20 12.44 2.32
CA ASN A 78 -0.10 11.48 2.25
C ASN A 78 0.31 11.28 0.79
N THR A 79 1.52 11.74 0.45
CA THR A 79 1.91 11.92 -0.94
C THR A 79 3.21 11.21 -1.31
N CYS A 80 3.23 10.73 -2.56
CA CYS A 80 4.38 10.07 -3.17
C CYS A 80 5.31 11.09 -3.85
N ALA A 81 6.61 10.92 -3.71
CA ALA A 81 7.62 11.69 -4.45
C ALA A 81 8.11 10.99 -5.73
N VAL A 82 7.61 9.79 -6.03
CA VAL A 82 8.06 9.00 -7.19
C VAL A 82 7.33 9.39 -8.48
N ARG A 83 6.09 9.93 -8.37
CA ARG A 83 5.26 10.30 -9.52
C ARG A 83 5.13 11.80 -9.62
N GLU A 84 5.61 12.42 -10.71
CA GLU A 84 5.55 13.88 -10.94
C GLU A 84 4.12 14.45 -10.85
N ASN A 85 3.14 13.69 -11.32
CA ASN A 85 1.75 14.12 -11.23
C ASN A 85 1.22 14.19 -9.78
N ALA A 86 1.84 13.49 -8.82
CA ALA A 86 1.46 13.57 -7.41
C ALA A 86 1.83 14.92 -6.81
N ASP A 87 3.02 15.44 -7.15
CA ASP A 87 3.50 16.77 -6.72
C ASP A 87 2.55 17.86 -7.22
N LYS A 88 2.25 17.85 -8.54
CA LYS A 88 1.34 18.84 -9.15
C LYS A 88 -0.08 18.77 -8.58
N ARG A 89 -0.58 17.58 -8.32
CA ARG A 89 -1.91 17.37 -7.70
C ARG A 89 -1.94 17.88 -6.27
N LEU A 90 -0.90 17.61 -5.47
CA LEU A 90 -0.83 18.10 -4.10
C LEU A 90 -0.90 19.64 -4.07
N TYR A 91 0.04 20.31 -4.72
CA TYR A 91 0.10 21.78 -4.68
C TYR A 91 -1.13 22.44 -5.32
N GLY A 92 -1.69 21.84 -6.38
CA GLY A 92 -2.97 22.29 -6.96
C GLY A 92 -4.13 22.16 -5.98
N THR A 93 -4.22 21.05 -5.24
CA THR A 93 -5.27 20.84 -4.23
C THR A 93 -5.06 21.73 -3.01
N LEU A 94 -3.82 21.90 -2.53
CA LEU A 94 -3.49 22.83 -1.45
C LEU A 94 -3.90 24.26 -1.81
N GLY A 95 -3.64 24.70 -3.06
CA GLY A 95 -4.06 26.00 -3.55
C GLY A 95 -5.58 26.21 -3.52
N ALA A 96 -6.34 25.18 -3.90
CA ALA A 96 -7.81 25.22 -3.84
C ALA A 96 -8.34 25.30 -2.39
N LEU A 97 -7.66 24.62 -1.44
CA LEU A 97 -8.06 24.60 -0.03
C LEU A 97 -7.77 25.90 0.73
N LYS A 98 -6.94 26.79 0.20
CA LYS A 98 -6.62 28.06 0.86
C LYS A 98 -7.89 28.83 1.23
N LYS A 99 -8.80 28.99 0.28
CA LYS A 99 -10.07 29.71 0.51
C LYS A 99 -10.99 28.97 1.49
N THR A 100 -11.03 27.64 1.43
CA THR A 100 -11.82 26.83 2.36
C THR A 100 -11.33 27.04 3.79
N LYS A 101 -10.00 26.97 4.00
CA LYS A 101 -9.40 27.21 5.31
C LYS A 101 -9.64 28.62 5.84
N GLU A 102 -9.60 29.65 4.98
CA GLU A 102 -9.94 31.03 5.35
C GLU A 102 -11.40 31.17 5.83
N ASN A 103 -12.31 30.39 5.26
CA ASN A 103 -13.73 30.37 5.63
C ASN A 103 -14.07 29.47 6.82
N HIS A 104 -13.17 28.52 7.16
CA HIS A 104 -13.35 27.56 8.26
C HIS A 104 -12.24 27.76 9.31
N PRO A 105 -12.39 28.75 10.22
CA PRO A 105 -11.41 28.97 11.28
C PRO A 105 -11.26 27.75 12.17
N GLY A 106 -10.03 27.29 12.36
CA GLY A 106 -9.73 26.08 13.14
C GLY A 106 -9.51 24.83 12.31
N MET A 107 -9.79 24.86 11.00
CA MET A 107 -9.39 23.80 10.08
C MET A 107 -7.86 23.69 10.01
N GLN A 108 -7.35 22.48 10.09
CA GLN A 108 -5.92 22.17 9.97
C GLN A 108 -5.63 21.38 8.69
N ILE A 109 -4.47 21.64 8.10
CA ILE A 109 -3.96 20.90 6.92
C ILE A 109 -2.58 20.35 7.26
N ALA A 110 -2.41 19.05 7.14
CA ALA A 110 -1.12 18.39 7.31
C ALA A 110 -0.65 17.75 5.99
N VAL A 111 0.66 17.77 5.76
CA VAL A 111 1.30 17.14 4.59
C VAL A 111 2.34 16.14 5.07
N GLY A 112 2.17 14.88 4.66
CA GLY A 112 3.04 13.78 5.02
C GLY A 112 3.48 12.93 3.83
N GLY A 113 4.23 11.88 4.12
CA GLY A 113 4.68 10.91 3.15
C GLY A 113 5.98 11.26 2.44
N CYS A 114 6.26 10.56 1.34
CA CYS A 114 7.53 10.67 0.62
C CYS A 114 7.81 12.08 0.07
N LEU A 115 6.77 12.84 -0.30
CA LEU A 115 6.95 14.20 -0.78
C LEU A 115 7.38 15.14 0.35
N ALA A 116 6.73 15.04 1.51
CA ALA A 116 7.11 15.83 2.69
C ALA A 116 8.55 15.51 3.11
N GLN A 117 8.94 14.23 3.08
CA GLN A 117 10.32 13.79 3.35
C GLN A 117 11.34 14.41 2.37
N LYS A 118 10.95 14.59 1.10
CA LYS A 118 11.79 15.19 0.06
C LYS A 118 11.86 16.71 0.18
N ASP A 119 10.69 17.36 0.24
CA ASP A 119 10.57 18.82 0.08
C ASP A 119 10.74 19.59 1.39
N LYS A 120 10.50 18.93 2.55
CA LYS A 120 10.72 19.49 3.89
C LYS A 120 10.07 20.88 4.04
N ASP A 121 10.86 21.87 4.43
CA ASP A 121 10.39 23.25 4.63
C ASP A 121 9.84 23.91 3.36
N THR A 122 10.25 23.45 2.16
CA THR A 122 9.75 23.95 0.87
C THR A 122 8.23 23.77 0.72
N VAL A 123 7.63 22.82 1.46
CA VAL A 123 6.17 22.66 1.48
C VAL A 123 5.52 23.93 2.02
N LEU A 124 6.05 24.51 3.11
CA LEU A 124 5.53 25.75 3.70
C LEU A 124 5.83 26.98 2.83
N ASP A 125 6.96 27.00 2.13
CA ASP A 125 7.27 28.09 1.17
C ASP A 125 6.22 28.17 0.07
N ASN A 126 5.76 27.02 -0.42
CA ASN A 126 4.76 26.91 -1.49
C ASN A 126 3.31 27.00 -0.98
N ALA A 127 3.05 26.62 0.26
CA ALA A 127 1.73 26.58 0.88
C ALA A 127 1.79 27.02 2.37
N PRO A 128 1.96 28.33 2.66
CA PRO A 128 2.11 28.83 4.03
C PRO A 128 0.91 28.59 4.95
N TRP A 129 -0.21 28.16 4.39
CA TRP A 129 -1.43 27.81 5.15
C TRP A 129 -1.46 26.33 5.60
N VAL A 130 -0.42 25.53 5.36
CA VAL A 130 -0.26 24.19 5.92
C VAL A 130 0.18 24.32 7.38
N ASP A 131 -0.42 23.53 8.28
CA ASP A 131 -0.17 23.59 9.72
C ASP A 131 0.89 22.60 10.19
N ALA A 132 1.00 21.43 9.53
CA ALA A 132 1.97 20.43 9.90
C ALA A 132 2.59 19.74 8.68
N VAL A 133 3.91 19.52 8.74
CA VAL A 133 4.67 18.75 7.74
C VAL A 133 5.45 17.66 8.48
N PHE A 134 5.25 16.39 8.10
CA PHE A 134 5.91 15.25 8.76
C PHE A 134 6.44 14.23 7.75
N GLY A 135 7.53 13.56 8.12
CA GLY A 135 8.20 12.60 7.26
C GLY A 135 7.58 11.20 7.28
N THR A 136 8.12 10.31 6.43
CA THR A 136 7.76 8.89 6.40
C THR A 136 8.23 8.12 7.61
N HIS A 137 9.19 8.64 8.36
CA HIS A 137 9.84 7.95 9.48
C HIS A 137 9.24 8.30 10.85
N ASN A 138 8.44 9.37 10.94
CA ASN A 138 7.88 9.87 12.20
C ASN A 138 6.37 10.13 12.15
N MET A 139 5.61 9.27 11.47
CA MET A 139 4.14 9.39 11.39
C MET A 139 3.47 9.44 12.77
N ALA A 140 4.04 8.76 13.76
CA ALA A 140 3.53 8.74 15.14
C ALA A 140 3.49 10.14 15.80
N ALA A 141 4.32 11.09 15.33
CA ALA A 141 4.35 12.46 15.85
C ALA A 141 3.15 13.32 15.39
N LEU A 142 2.39 12.89 14.37
CA LEU A 142 1.33 13.70 13.75
C LEU A 142 0.34 14.30 14.75
N PRO A 143 -0.28 13.54 15.69
CA PRO A 143 -1.22 14.13 16.64
C PRO A 143 -0.59 15.25 17.48
N THR A 144 0.65 15.06 17.92
CA THR A 144 1.41 16.03 18.71
C THR A 144 1.75 17.29 17.89
N LEU A 145 2.12 17.12 16.61
CA LEU A 145 2.42 18.25 15.71
C LEU A 145 1.17 19.10 15.48
N LEU A 146 0.01 18.47 15.28
CA LEU A 146 -1.27 19.17 15.11
C LEU A 146 -1.64 20.00 16.35
N GLU A 147 -1.45 19.43 17.55
CA GLU A 147 -1.68 20.14 18.81
C GLU A 147 -0.73 21.31 18.98
N ARG A 148 0.56 21.12 18.70
CA ARG A 148 1.56 22.20 18.77
C ARG A 148 1.22 23.33 17.80
N ALA A 149 0.86 23.01 16.56
CA ALA A 149 0.49 24.00 15.55
C ALA A 149 -0.72 24.82 15.99
N ARG A 150 -1.74 24.15 16.55
CA ARG A 150 -2.95 24.82 17.07
C ARG A 150 -2.67 25.71 18.29
N HIS A 151 -1.83 25.24 19.21
CA HIS A 151 -1.53 25.98 20.45
C HIS A 151 -0.63 27.20 20.20
N ASN A 152 0.34 27.06 19.29
CA ASN A 152 1.32 28.11 19.01
C ASN A 152 0.89 29.06 17.90
N ASP A 153 -0.16 28.71 17.14
CA ASP A 153 -0.58 29.41 15.91
C ASP A 153 0.57 29.51 14.88
N GLU A 154 1.41 28.49 14.83
CA GLU A 154 2.57 28.38 13.94
C GLU A 154 2.65 27.00 13.32
N ALA A 155 2.99 26.94 12.02
CA ALA A 155 3.22 25.69 11.31
C ALA A 155 4.36 24.86 11.96
N GLN A 156 4.18 23.56 12.05
CA GLN A 156 5.15 22.63 12.61
C GLN A 156 5.76 21.75 11.51
N VAL A 157 7.08 21.66 11.46
CA VAL A 157 7.81 20.80 10.53
C VAL A 157 8.67 19.83 11.34
N GLU A 158 8.44 18.53 11.15
CA GLU A 158 9.26 17.50 11.79
C GLU A 158 9.57 16.39 10.79
N ILE A 159 10.81 16.35 10.34
CA ILE A 159 11.32 15.38 9.39
C ILE A 159 12.53 14.67 10.00
N VAL A 160 12.41 13.37 10.22
CA VAL A 160 13.51 12.52 10.70
C VAL A 160 14.09 11.71 9.56
N ASP A 161 15.41 11.45 9.62
CA ASP A 161 16.14 10.74 8.57
C ASP A 161 16.22 9.23 8.83
N SER A 162 15.79 8.75 10.01
CA SER A 162 15.77 7.34 10.37
C SER A 162 14.39 6.91 10.87
N LEU A 163 14.05 5.66 10.64
CA LEU A 163 12.79 5.08 11.10
C LEU A 163 12.78 4.99 12.64
N GLU A 164 11.79 5.60 13.28
CA GLU A 164 11.61 5.52 14.75
C GLU A 164 10.86 4.25 15.15
N ALA A 165 9.89 3.84 14.36
CA ALA A 165 9.13 2.62 14.55
C ALA A 165 8.64 2.07 13.22
N PHE A 166 8.54 0.74 13.11
CA PHE A 166 7.92 0.13 11.93
C PHE A 166 6.46 0.58 11.79
N PRO A 167 6.00 0.97 10.59
CA PRO A 167 4.61 1.37 10.38
C PRO A 167 3.59 0.35 10.88
N SER A 168 3.90 -0.94 10.80
CA SER A 168 3.01 -2.03 11.23
C SER A 168 2.76 -2.12 12.74
N VAL A 169 3.58 -1.50 13.58
CA VAL A 169 3.33 -1.44 15.03
C VAL A 169 2.40 -0.29 15.42
N LEU A 170 2.12 0.62 14.48
CA LEU A 170 1.18 1.71 14.68
C LEU A 170 -0.26 1.21 14.51
N PRO A 171 -1.25 1.81 15.19
CA PRO A 171 -2.65 1.52 14.98
C PRO A 171 -3.02 1.75 13.50
N ALA A 172 -3.96 0.97 12.98
CA ALA A 172 -4.38 1.11 11.59
C ALA A 172 -5.90 1.09 11.48
N LYS A 173 -6.45 1.97 10.66
CA LYS A 173 -7.81 1.89 10.17
C LYS A 173 -7.79 1.42 8.72
N ARG A 174 -8.24 0.19 8.49
CA ARG A 174 -8.27 -0.39 7.16
C ARG A 174 -9.40 0.21 6.32
N GLU A 175 -9.11 0.46 5.05
CA GLU A 175 -10.13 0.86 4.07
C GLU A 175 -11.00 -0.35 3.65
N SER A 176 -10.46 -1.57 3.72
CA SER A 176 -11.14 -2.79 3.29
C SER A 176 -11.36 -3.77 4.45
N ALA A 177 -12.59 -4.31 4.55
CA ALA A 177 -12.89 -5.35 5.53
C ALA A 177 -12.27 -6.72 5.19
N TYR A 178 -12.04 -7.00 3.90
CA TYR A 178 -11.62 -8.31 3.38
C TYR A 178 -10.15 -8.37 2.97
N ALA A 179 -9.48 -7.24 2.84
CA ALA A 179 -8.07 -7.17 2.43
C ALA A 179 -7.23 -6.38 3.43
N GLY A 180 -5.95 -6.77 3.59
CA GLY A 180 -5.00 -6.11 4.48
C GLY A 180 -3.60 -6.04 3.89
N TRP A 181 -2.85 -5.02 4.32
CA TRP A 181 -1.46 -4.81 3.95
C TRP A 181 -0.56 -5.15 5.14
N VAL A 182 0.53 -5.86 4.89
CA VAL A 182 1.52 -6.20 5.92
C VAL A 182 2.92 -5.89 5.41
N SER A 183 3.58 -4.91 6.01
CA SER A 183 4.98 -4.61 5.69
C SER A 183 5.90 -5.69 6.25
N VAL A 184 6.73 -6.29 5.38
CA VAL A 184 7.77 -7.24 5.78
C VAL A 184 9.12 -6.55 5.92
N SER A 185 9.35 -5.47 5.16
CA SER A 185 10.54 -4.62 5.24
C SER A 185 10.21 -3.18 4.89
N VAL A 186 11.05 -2.25 5.33
CA VAL A 186 11.00 -0.82 4.99
C VAL A 186 12.37 -0.40 4.46
N GLY A 187 12.40 0.60 3.55
CA GLY A 187 13.63 1.06 2.91
C GLY A 187 14.12 0.17 1.78
N CYS A 188 15.26 0.53 1.18
CA CYS A 188 15.83 -0.23 0.06
C CYS A 188 17.33 0.03 -0.05
N ASN A 189 18.13 -1.05 -0.15
CA ASN A 189 19.58 -0.98 -0.33
C ASN A 189 20.02 -0.95 -1.79
N ASN A 190 19.09 -1.01 -2.77
CA ASN A 190 19.41 -0.92 -4.17
C ASN A 190 19.81 0.51 -4.57
N THR A 191 20.77 0.62 -5.51
CA THR A 191 21.33 1.89 -5.97
C THR A 191 20.86 2.26 -7.38
N CYS A 192 19.62 1.93 -7.73
CA CYS A 192 19.04 2.23 -9.05
C CYS A 192 19.15 3.73 -9.36
N THR A 193 19.73 4.08 -10.51
CA THR A 193 20.12 5.46 -10.84
C THR A 193 18.94 6.44 -10.98
N PHE A 194 17.74 5.94 -11.23
CA PHE A 194 16.51 6.74 -11.39
C PHE A 194 15.65 6.81 -10.14
N CYS A 195 16.00 6.05 -9.09
CA CYS A 195 15.12 5.85 -7.93
C CYS A 195 15.53 6.72 -6.75
N ILE A 196 14.56 7.46 -6.22
CA ILE A 196 14.75 8.32 -5.04
C ILE A 196 14.38 7.62 -3.73
N VAL A 197 13.79 6.42 -3.77
CA VAL A 197 13.28 5.71 -2.59
C VAL A 197 14.31 5.53 -1.47
N PRO A 198 15.58 5.15 -1.72
CA PRO A 198 16.56 5.00 -0.63
C PRO A 198 16.79 6.27 0.18
N SER A 199 16.71 7.45 -0.45
CA SER A 199 16.86 8.73 0.24
C SER A 199 15.60 9.16 1.02
N LEU A 200 14.45 8.54 0.75
CA LEU A 200 13.17 8.90 1.37
C LEU A 200 12.68 7.89 2.42
N ARG A 201 13.04 6.61 2.25
CA ARG A 201 12.61 5.53 3.14
C ARG A 201 13.77 4.83 3.86
N GLY A 202 14.99 5.33 3.66
CA GLY A 202 16.18 4.86 4.36
C GLY A 202 16.71 3.52 3.86
N LYS A 203 17.61 2.94 4.66
CA LYS A 203 18.16 1.60 4.44
C LYS A 203 17.09 0.54 4.65
N GLU A 204 17.27 -0.58 3.96
CA GLU A 204 16.39 -1.73 4.11
C GLU A 204 16.55 -2.34 5.51
N GLU A 205 15.43 -2.51 6.17
CA GLU A 205 15.30 -3.13 7.48
C GLU A 205 14.16 -4.13 7.47
N ASP A 206 14.46 -5.38 7.83
CA ASP A 206 13.51 -6.49 7.81
C ASP A 206 12.86 -6.67 9.18
N ARG A 207 11.54 -6.94 9.16
CA ARG A 207 10.79 -7.31 10.37
C ARG A 207 11.03 -8.76 10.75
N ARG A 208 10.88 -9.07 12.03
CA ARG A 208 10.95 -10.45 12.52
C ARG A 208 9.81 -11.29 11.94
N PRO A 209 10.07 -12.55 11.53
CA PRO A 209 9.03 -13.41 10.97
C PRO A 209 7.84 -13.62 11.92
N GLY A 210 8.10 -13.76 13.22
CA GLY A 210 7.05 -13.94 14.24
C GLY A 210 6.08 -12.76 14.31
N ASP A 211 6.57 -11.52 14.17
CA ASP A 211 5.74 -10.31 14.21
C ASP A 211 4.85 -10.23 12.96
N ILE A 212 5.37 -10.65 11.80
CA ILE A 212 4.60 -10.71 10.55
C ILE A 212 3.50 -11.75 10.65
N LEU A 213 3.82 -12.95 11.14
CA LEU A 213 2.84 -14.03 11.31
C LEU A 213 1.74 -13.64 12.30
N ALA A 214 2.10 -13.01 13.42
CA ALA A 214 1.13 -12.53 14.42
C ALA A 214 0.21 -11.44 13.83
N GLU A 215 0.74 -10.51 13.04
CA GLU A 215 -0.07 -9.48 12.38
C GLU A 215 -1.03 -10.09 11.35
N VAL A 216 -0.56 -11.03 10.51
CA VAL A 216 -1.44 -11.71 9.55
C VAL A 216 -2.53 -12.49 10.26
N GLN A 217 -2.21 -13.22 11.34
CA GLN A 217 -3.22 -13.94 12.13
C GLN A 217 -4.26 -12.98 12.72
N ALA A 218 -3.83 -11.87 13.28
CA ALA A 218 -4.75 -10.86 13.83
C ALA A 218 -5.67 -10.25 12.75
N LEU A 219 -5.17 -10.06 11.52
CA LEU A 219 -5.99 -9.62 10.40
C LEU A 219 -7.04 -10.67 10.01
N VAL A 220 -6.64 -11.93 9.93
CA VAL A 220 -7.54 -13.05 9.60
C VAL A 220 -8.61 -13.23 10.69
N ASP A 221 -8.24 -13.11 11.96
CA ASP A 221 -9.19 -13.16 13.10
C ASP A 221 -10.24 -12.05 12.99
N GLN A 222 -9.90 -10.91 12.38
CA GLN A 222 -10.83 -9.81 12.10
C GLN A 222 -11.62 -9.99 10.79
N GLY A 223 -11.46 -11.11 10.08
CA GLY A 223 -12.22 -11.43 8.87
C GLY A 223 -11.51 -11.13 7.55
N VAL A 224 -10.25 -10.68 7.57
CA VAL A 224 -9.47 -10.50 6.34
C VAL A 224 -9.20 -11.85 5.69
N SER A 225 -9.51 -11.98 4.41
CA SER A 225 -9.26 -13.18 3.60
C SER A 225 -8.13 -13.00 2.59
N GLU A 226 -7.77 -11.76 2.25
CA GLU A 226 -6.65 -11.45 1.35
C GLU A 226 -5.61 -10.58 2.06
N VAL A 227 -4.34 -11.02 2.07
CA VAL A 227 -3.21 -10.25 2.59
C VAL A 227 -2.20 -9.99 1.48
N THR A 228 -1.68 -8.76 1.41
CA THR A 228 -0.57 -8.40 0.53
C THR A 228 0.65 -8.03 1.35
N LEU A 229 1.75 -8.77 1.16
CA LEU A 229 3.05 -8.46 1.76
C LEU A 229 3.70 -7.30 1.03
N LEU A 230 4.15 -6.29 1.78
CA LEU A 230 4.77 -5.07 1.26
C LEU A 230 6.26 -5.02 1.59
N GLY A 231 7.06 -4.60 0.62
CA GLY A 231 8.45 -4.25 0.73
C GLY A 231 8.87 -3.42 -0.47
N GLN A 232 10.02 -2.74 -0.41
CA GLN A 232 10.59 -2.05 -1.59
C GLN A 232 11.42 -3.02 -2.46
N ASN A 233 11.85 -4.12 -1.87
CA ASN A 233 12.53 -5.25 -2.48
C ASN A 233 12.13 -6.52 -1.70
N VAL A 234 10.84 -6.89 -1.82
CA VAL A 234 10.20 -7.86 -0.90
C VAL A 234 10.91 -9.22 -0.84
N ASN A 235 11.51 -9.67 -1.94
CA ASN A 235 12.18 -10.96 -2.00
C ASN A 235 13.65 -10.94 -1.54
N ALA A 236 14.19 -9.77 -1.13
CA ALA A 236 15.43 -9.69 -0.36
C ALA A 236 15.19 -9.88 1.16
N TYR A 237 13.94 -9.98 1.59
CA TYR A 237 13.60 -10.24 2.98
C TYR A 237 14.42 -11.38 3.59
N GLY A 238 14.97 -11.13 4.78
CA GLY A 238 15.75 -12.10 5.54
C GLY A 238 17.26 -11.86 5.54
N VAL A 239 17.74 -10.80 4.87
CA VAL A 239 19.18 -10.47 4.84
C VAL A 239 19.54 -9.19 5.61
N ASN A 240 18.54 -8.40 5.99
CA ASN A 240 18.72 -7.09 6.63
C ASN A 240 17.92 -6.97 7.96
N PHE A 241 17.90 -8.02 8.77
CA PHE A 241 17.27 -7.94 10.09
C PHE A 241 17.96 -6.90 10.97
N ALA A 242 17.15 -6.05 11.62
CA ALA A 242 17.63 -5.13 12.65
C ALA A 242 18.20 -5.88 13.85
N ASP A 243 17.68 -7.07 14.14
CA ASP A 243 18.13 -7.95 15.20
C ASP A 243 19.40 -8.71 14.78
N PRO A 244 20.56 -8.42 15.42
CA PRO A 244 21.82 -9.09 15.09
C PRO A 244 21.83 -10.59 15.41
N ASP A 245 20.91 -11.06 16.27
CA ASP A 245 20.80 -12.47 16.64
C ASP A 245 20.05 -13.30 15.61
N LEU A 246 19.36 -12.65 14.65
CA LEU A 246 18.72 -13.34 13.55
C LEU A 246 19.71 -13.61 12.41
N PRO A 247 19.88 -14.88 11.99
CA PRO A 247 20.80 -15.23 10.91
C PRO A 247 20.27 -14.70 9.57
N ARG A 248 21.20 -14.22 8.74
CA ARG A 248 20.88 -13.88 7.35
C ARG A 248 20.47 -15.14 6.59
N ASP A 249 19.33 -15.09 5.94
CA ASP A 249 18.78 -16.20 5.18
C ASP A 249 18.19 -15.75 3.84
N LYS A 250 18.89 -16.05 2.74
CA LYS A 250 18.44 -15.72 1.39
C LYS A 250 17.15 -16.46 0.95
N PHE A 251 16.71 -17.45 1.70
CA PHE A 251 15.48 -18.21 1.48
C PHE A 251 14.36 -17.80 2.45
N ALA A 252 14.59 -16.75 3.26
CA ALA A 252 13.62 -16.34 4.26
C ALA A 252 12.28 -15.92 3.64
N PHE A 253 12.28 -15.27 2.48
CA PHE A 253 11.05 -14.86 1.82
C PHE A 253 10.18 -16.05 1.37
N SER A 254 10.76 -17.06 0.75
CA SER A 254 10.04 -18.27 0.35
C SER A 254 9.51 -19.07 1.55
N LYS A 255 10.30 -19.13 2.64
CA LYS A 255 9.84 -19.70 3.91
C LYS A 255 8.69 -18.91 4.50
N LEU A 256 8.78 -17.56 4.48
CA LEU A 256 7.71 -16.69 4.95
C LEU A 256 6.40 -16.91 4.17
N LEU A 257 6.47 -17.02 2.84
CA LEU A 257 5.29 -17.32 2.00
C LEU A 257 4.62 -18.64 2.43
N ARG A 258 5.41 -19.70 2.65
CA ARG A 258 4.90 -21.00 3.08
C ARG A 258 4.28 -20.94 4.49
N GLU A 259 4.92 -20.24 5.44
CA GLU A 259 4.40 -20.14 6.81
C GLU A 259 3.14 -19.26 6.89
N VAL A 260 3.12 -18.09 6.23
CA VAL A 260 1.93 -17.25 6.15
C VAL A 260 0.78 -18.00 5.46
N GLY A 261 1.07 -18.75 4.42
CA GLY A 261 0.07 -19.54 3.69
C GLY A 261 -0.56 -20.69 4.47
N LYS A 262 -0.02 -21.05 5.65
CA LYS A 262 -0.62 -22.04 6.57
C LYS A 262 -1.64 -21.45 7.53
N ILE A 263 -1.75 -20.11 7.61
CA ILE A 263 -2.69 -19.45 8.51
C ILE A 263 -4.10 -19.79 8.08
N GLU A 264 -4.85 -20.47 8.95
CA GLU A 264 -6.24 -20.88 8.68
C GLU A 264 -7.14 -19.65 8.52
N GLY A 265 -7.94 -19.63 7.44
CA GLY A 265 -8.79 -18.49 7.09
C GLY A 265 -8.15 -17.49 6.13
N LEU A 266 -6.81 -17.54 5.90
CA LEU A 266 -6.17 -16.78 4.83
C LEU A 266 -6.37 -17.50 3.49
N GLU A 267 -7.15 -16.91 2.60
CA GLU A 267 -7.47 -17.50 1.30
C GLU A 267 -6.57 -17.00 0.18
N ARG A 268 -6.06 -15.77 0.29
CA ARG A 268 -5.28 -15.10 -0.75
C ARG A 268 -4.09 -14.37 -0.15
N LEU A 269 -2.91 -14.76 -0.60
CA LEU A 269 -1.64 -14.15 -0.26
C LEU A 269 -1.00 -13.57 -1.51
N ARG A 270 -0.68 -12.27 -1.47
CA ARG A 270 0.02 -11.54 -2.53
C ARG A 270 1.26 -10.87 -1.99
N PHE A 271 2.13 -10.44 -2.87
CA PHE A 271 3.27 -9.60 -2.54
C PHE A 271 3.56 -8.61 -3.65
N THR A 272 4.25 -7.51 -3.32
CA THR A 272 4.59 -6.44 -4.27
C THR A 272 6.08 -6.19 -4.31
N SER A 273 6.54 -5.56 -5.40
CA SER A 273 7.92 -5.07 -5.58
C SER A 273 9.03 -6.12 -5.45
N PRO A 274 8.91 -7.34 -6.01
CA PRO A 274 10.04 -8.25 -6.07
C PRO A 274 11.10 -7.72 -7.06
N HIS A 275 12.35 -8.05 -6.80
CA HIS A 275 13.46 -7.67 -7.66
C HIS A 275 14.01 -8.90 -8.41
N PRO A 276 14.16 -8.84 -9.76
CA PRO A 276 14.58 -10.01 -10.56
C PRO A 276 15.94 -10.60 -10.18
N ALA A 277 16.84 -9.79 -9.59
CA ALA A 277 18.17 -10.27 -9.22
C ALA A 277 18.13 -11.27 -8.06
N GLU A 278 17.28 -11.04 -7.07
CA GLU A 278 17.11 -11.88 -5.88
C GLU A 278 15.95 -12.90 -6.01
N PHE A 279 15.27 -12.96 -7.17
CA PHE A 279 14.17 -13.89 -7.39
C PHE A 279 14.72 -15.29 -7.68
N THR A 280 14.51 -16.21 -6.76
CA THR A 280 15.06 -17.58 -6.80
C THR A 280 14.00 -18.61 -7.18
N SER A 281 14.42 -19.77 -7.69
CA SER A 281 13.52 -20.90 -7.98
C SER A 281 12.73 -21.34 -6.73
N ASP A 282 13.30 -21.22 -5.54
CA ASP A 282 12.61 -21.56 -4.29
C ASP A 282 11.43 -20.62 -3.97
N VAL A 283 11.48 -19.34 -4.40
CA VAL A 283 10.32 -18.43 -4.33
C VAL A 283 9.23 -18.90 -5.30
N ILE A 284 9.61 -19.32 -6.52
CA ILE A 284 8.66 -19.84 -7.51
C ILE A 284 8.01 -21.13 -7.00
N ASP A 285 8.81 -22.03 -6.38
CA ASP A 285 8.29 -23.25 -5.74
C ASP A 285 7.30 -22.90 -4.61
N ALA A 286 7.66 -21.96 -3.74
CA ALA A 286 6.76 -21.50 -2.68
C ALA A 286 5.43 -20.93 -3.23
N MET A 287 5.48 -20.19 -4.34
CA MET A 287 4.28 -19.69 -5.01
C MET A 287 3.42 -20.82 -5.56
N ALA A 288 4.02 -21.84 -6.19
CA ALA A 288 3.30 -22.94 -6.81
C ALA A 288 2.73 -23.94 -5.79
N GLU A 289 3.45 -24.18 -4.69
CA GLU A 289 3.12 -25.18 -3.67
C GLU A 289 2.16 -24.68 -2.60
N THR A 290 2.06 -23.36 -2.39
CA THR A 290 1.27 -22.77 -1.31
C THR A 290 -0.10 -22.32 -1.85
N PRO A 291 -1.20 -23.02 -1.55
CA PRO A 291 -2.52 -22.75 -2.15
C PRO A 291 -3.04 -21.32 -1.92
N ALA A 292 -2.70 -20.70 -0.79
CA ALA A 292 -3.09 -19.32 -0.50
C ALA A 292 -2.37 -18.31 -1.41
N VAL A 293 -1.14 -18.59 -1.86
CA VAL A 293 -0.40 -17.66 -2.73
C VAL A 293 -1.11 -17.55 -4.08
N CYS A 294 -1.44 -16.33 -4.44
CA CYS A 294 -2.13 -16.06 -5.70
C CYS A 294 -1.20 -16.26 -6.90
N PRO A 295 -1.67 -16.85 -8.02
CA PRO A 295 -0.89 -17.03 -9.25
C PRO A 295 -0.73 -15.71 -10.00
N GLN A 296 -0.14 -14.73 -9.34
CA GLN A 296 0.13 -13.38 -9.84
C GLN A 296 1.54 -12.98 -9.47
N LEU A 297 2.31 -12.52 -10.45
CA LEU A 297 3.66 -12.03 -10.24
C LEU A 297 3.82 -10.65 -10.88
N HIS A 298 4.02 -9.62 -10.08
CA HIS A 298 4.46 -8.31 -10.57
C HIS A 298 5.98 -8.24 -10.53
N MET A 299 6.65 -8.32 -11.70
CA MET A 299 8.11 -8.34 -11.83
C MET A 299 8.60 -7.15 -12.67
N PRO A 300 9.17 -6.10 -12.07
CA PRO A 300 9.60 -4.90 -12.80
C PRO A 300 10.78 -5.18 -13.74
N LEU A 301 10.56 -5.06 -15.06
CA LEU A 301 11.57 -5.19 -16.11
C LEU A 301 12.44 -3.93 -16.22
N GLN A 302 11.81 -2.77 -16.19
CA GLN A 302 12.35 -1.43 -16.41
C GLN A 302 12.78 -1.17 -17.86
N SER A 303 13.65 -2.01 -18.46
CA SER A 303 14.09 -1.97 -19.86
C SER A 303 14.44 -3.38 -20.34
N GLY A 304 14.24 -3.65 -21.63
CA GLY A 304 14.68 -4.88 -22.28
C GLY A 304 16.14 -4.84 -22.78
N SER A 305 16.75 -3.65 -22.79
CA SER A 305 18.15 -3.49 -23.18
C SER A 305 19.10 -3.76 -22.00
N ASP A 306 20.02 -4.71 -22.18
CA ASP A 306 21.02 -5.02 -21.17
C ASP A 306 21.99 -3.85 -20.92
N ARG A 307 22.21 -2.98 -21.92
CA ARG A 307 23.00 -1.75 -21.80
C ARG A 307 22.27 -0.75 -20.90
N ILE A 308 20.99 -0.48 -21.15
CA ILE A 308 20.19 0.44 -20.34
C ILE A 308 20.00 -0.11 -18.93
N LEU A 309 19.76 -1.40 -18.74
CA LEU A 309 19.71 -2.03 -17.42
C LEU A 309 21.01 -1.81 -16.62
N LYS A 310 22.17 -1.84 -17.30
CA LYS A 310 23.46 -1.53 -16.66
C LYS A 310 23.54 -0.06 -16.23
N GLU A 311 23.13 0.88 -17.09
CA GLU A 311 23.10 2.31 -16.77
C GLU A 311 22.07 2.62 -15.64
N MET A 312 20.98 1.91 -15.60
CA MET A 312 20.00 1.94 -14.50
C MET A 312 20.52 1.32 -13.20
N ARG A 313 21.73 0.72 -13.19
CA ARG A 313 22.32 -0.10 -12.10
C ARG A 313 21.40 -1.25 -11.68
N ARG A 314 20.77 -1.91 -12.67
CA ARG A 314 20.02 -3.15 -12.41
C ARG A 314 20.96 -4.34 -12.48
N SER A 315 20.94 -5.18 -11.44
CA SER A 315 21.88 -6.31 -11.27
C SER A 315 21.44 -7.59 -12.01
N TYR A 316 20.46 -7.50 -12.90
CA TYR A 316 20.03 -8.58 -13.81
C TYR A 316 20.11 -8.12 -15.27
N ARG A 317 19.87 -9.08 -16.19
CA ARG A 317 19.84 -8.88 -17.64
C ARG A 317 18.57 -9.52 -18.22
N SER A 318 18.22 -9.14 -19.43
CA SER A 318 17.04 -9.60 -20.15
C SER A 318 16.93 -11.13 -20.20
N LYS A 319 18.03 -11.83 -20.43
CA LYS A 319 18.07 -13.32 -20.43
C LYS A 319 17.65 -13.92 -19.09
N LYS A 320 18.18 -13.42 -17.96
CA LYS A 320 17.79 -13.89 -16.61
C LYS A 320 16.33 -13.59 -16.34
N PHE A 321 15.89 -12.39 -16.70
CA PHE A 321 14.49 -11.97 -16.52
C PHE A 321 13.54 -12.92 -17.24
N LEU A 322 13.77 -13.19 -18.52
CA LEU A 322 12.94 -14.11 -19.30
C LEU A 322 12.97 -15.54 -18.76
N ALA A 323 14.14 -16.03 -18.32
CA ALA A 323 14.26 -17.36 -17.71
C ALA A 323 13.41 -17.51 -16.43
N ILE A 324 13.30 -16.44 -15.61
CA ILE A 324 12.39 -16.43 -14.45
C ILE A 324 10.94 -16.57 -14.91
N LEU A 325 10.53 -15.83 -15.95
CA LEU A 325 9.15 -15.92 -16.47
C LEU A 325 8.83 -17.28 -17.06
N ASP A 326 9.80 -17.88 -17.75
CA ASP A 326 9.65 -19.23 -18.32
C ASP A 326 9.47 -20.27 -17.19
N GLU A 327 10.28 -20.21 -16.12
CA GLU A 327 10.14 -21.08 -14.95
C GLU A 327 8.81 -20.87 -14.22
N VAL A 328 8.36 -19.62 -14.05
CA VAL A 328 7.04 -19.32 -13.46
C VAL A 328 5.92 -19.97 -14.27
N ARG A 329 5.97 -19.87 -15.61
CA ARG A 329 4.94 -20.46 -16.48
C ARG A 329 4.98 -21.98 -16.53
N GLU A 330 6.17 -22.57 -16.41
CA GLU A 330 6.31 -24.03 -16.33
C GLU A 330 5.62 -24.58 -15.07
N LYS A 331 5.81 -23.92 -13.91
CA LYS A 331 5.23 -24.35 -12.63
C LYS A 331 3.80 -23.88 -12.41
N MET A 332 3.46 -22.71 -12.96
CA MET A 332 2.14 -22.07 -12.82
C MET A 332 1.66 -21.54 -14.20
N PRO A 333 1.15 -22.42 -15.11
CA PRO A 333 0.77 -22.02 -16.47
C PRO A 333 -0.26 -20.92 -16.57
N HIS A 334 -1.08 -20.73 -15.52
CA HIS A 334 -2.15 -19.72 -15.47
C HIS A 334 -1.72 -18.45 -14.72
N ALA A 335 -0.44 -18.32 -14.32
CA ALA A 335 0.02 -17.14 -13.60
C ALA A 335 -0.05 -15.88 -14.48
N ALA A 336 -0.68 -14.83 -13.96
CA ALA A 336 -0.63 -13.51 -14.56
C ALA A 336 0.68 -12.81 -14.18
N ILE A 337 1.47 -12.48 -15.19
CA ILE A 337 2.73 -11.75 -14.99
C ILE A 337 2.54 -10.32 -15.43
N THR A 338 2.84 -9.37 -14.53
CA THR A 338 2.78 -7.94 -14.79
C THR A 338 4.14 -7.30 -14.58
N THR A 339 4.36 -6.10 -15.14
CA THR A 339 5.68 -5.46 -15.12
C THR A 339 5.59 -3.93 -15.07
N ASP A 340 6.75 -3.30 -14.78
CA ASP A 340 7.00 -1.87 -14.99
C ASP A 340 8.03 -1.68 -16.09
N ILE A 341 7.82 -0.69 -16.98
CA ILE A 341 8.74 -0.32 -18.06
C ILE A 341 8.89 1.19 -18.10
N ILE A 342 10.14 1.65 -18.19
CA ILE A 342 10.50 3.07 -18.33
C ILE A 342 11.05 3.28 -19.74
N VAL A 343 10.42 4.20 -20.49
CA VAL A 343 10.84 4.62 -21.84
C VAL A 343 11.54 5.95 -21.78
N GLY A 344 12.60 6.13 -22.58
CA GLY A 344 13.33 7.37 -22.68
C GLY A 344 14.29 7.60 -21.52
N PHE A 345 14.82 6.54 -20.92
CA PHE A 345 15.91 6.66 -19.96
C PHE A 345 17.12 7.35 -20.61
N PRO A 346 17.89 8.21 -19.90
CA PRO A 346 19.03 8.91 -20.47
C PRO A 346 19.98 8.00 -21.24
N GLY A 347 20.29 8.38 -22.48
CA GLY A 347 21.14 7.61 -23.39
C GLY A 347 20.45 6.43 -24.08
N GLU A 348 19.16 6.20 -23.92
CA GLU A 348 18.43 5.15 -24.64
C GLU A 348 18.43 5.45 -26.15
N THR A 349 18.95 4.51 -26.94
CA THR A 349 18.90 4.56 -28.41
C THR A 349 17.66 3.88 -28.96
N GLU A 350 17.45 3.93 -30.27
CA GLU A 350 16.33 3.21 -30.89
C GLU A 350 16.53 1.69 -30.80
N GLU A 351 17.77 1.22 -30.93
CA GLU A 351 18.10 -0.21 -30.77
C GLU A 351 17.82 -0.71 -29.35
N ASP A 352 18.05 0.11 -28.33
CA ASP A 352 17.70 -0.23 -26.93
C ASP A 352 16.19 -0.31 -26.73
N PHE A 353 15.45 0.60 -27.33
CA PHE A 353 14.01 0.60 -27.31
C PHE A 353 13.43 -0.63 -28.03
N GLU A 354 13.95 -0.97 -29.23
CA GLU A 354 13.55 -2.18 -29.94
C GLU A 354 13.86 -3.46 -29.13
N ALA A 355 14.99 -3.51 -28.42
CA ALA A 355 15.28 -4.61 -27.52
C ALA A 355 14.22 -4.72 -26.40
N THR A 356 13.70 -3.59 -25.91
CA THR A 356 12.60 -3.59 -24.93
C THR A 356 11.31 -4.11 -25.56
N MET A 357 10.96 -3.69 -26.79
CA MET A 357 9.82 -4.20 -27.54
C MET A 357 9.90 -5.71 -27.77
N ASP A 358 11.08 -6.24 -28.05
CA ASP A 358 11.30 -7.68 -28.25
C ASP A 358 11.12 -8.48 -26.96
N VAL A 359 11.59 -7.96 -25.82
CA VAL A 359 11.33 -8.59 -24.52
C VAL A 359 9.83 -8.59 -24.21
N VAL A 360 9.11 -7.52 -24.46
CA VAL A 360 7.65 -7.42 -24.24
C VAL A 360 6.89 -8.43 -25.10
N LYS A 361 7.24 -8.55 -26.40
CA LYS A 361 6.65 -9.56 -27.31
C LYS A 361 6.84 -10.98 -26.79
N ARG A 362 8.02 -11.30 -26.27
CA ARG A 362 8.34 -12.64 -25.74
C ARG A 362 7.74 -12.87 -24.37
N ALA A 363 7.79 -11.87 -23.50
CA ALA A 363 7.29 -11.95 -22.12
C ALA A 363 5.77 -12.05 -22.07
N ARG A 364 5.01 -11.47 -23.02
CA ARG A 364 3.55 -11.48 -23.07
C ARG A 364 2.92 -11.18 -21.72
N PHE A 365 3.16 -9.96 -21.24
CA PHE A 365 2.66 -9.54 -19.93
C PHE A 365 1.13 -9.44 -19.92
N ALA A 366 0.52 -9.92 -18.84
CA ALA A 366 -0.92 -9.77 -18.60
C ALA A 366 -1.31 -8.29 -18.41
N SER A 367 -0.37 -7.47 -17.91
CA SER A 367 -0.47 -6.00 -17.87
C SER A 367 0.92 -5.40 -17.68
N ALA A 368 1.12 -4.17 -18.13
CA ALA A 368 2.34 -3.41 -17.87
C ALA A 368 2.01 -1.98 -17.45
N PHE A 369 2.70 -1.51 -16.41
CA PHE A 369 2.73 -0.09 -16.08
C PHE A 369 3.87 0.55 -16.88
N THR A 370 3.52 1.38 -17.84
CA THR A 370 4.47 2.04 -18.73
C THR A 370 4.66 3.48 -18.32
N PHE A 371 5.91 3.90 -18.21
CA PHE A 371 6.27 5.24 -17.75
C PHE A 371 7.22 5.89 -18.75
N GLN A 372 7.02 7.18 -19.02
CA GLN A 372 8.05 8.01 -19.59
C GLN A 372 9.05 8.39 -18.51
N TYR A 373 10.34 8.32 -18.81
CA TYR A 373 11.35 8.76 -17.86
C TYR A 373 11.13 10.22 -17.47
N SER A 374 11.11 10.50 -16.19
CA SER A 374 11.01 11.83 -15.63
C SER A 374 12.19 12.07 -14.68
N PRO A 375 13.06 13.07 -14.93
CA PRO A 375 14.19 13.37 -14.07
C PRO A 375 13.73 13.67 -12.64
N ARG A 376 14.38 13.05 -11.65
CA ARG A 376 14.13 13.30 -10.24
C ARG A 376 15.35 13.99 -9.64
N PRO A 377 15.25 15.24 -9.16
CA PRO A 377 16.35 15.92 -8.49
C PRO A 377 16.95 15.05 -7.39
N GLY A 378 18.27 14.98 -7.32
CA GLY A 378 19.01 14.14 -6.37
C GLY A 378 19.22 12.69 -6.80
N THR A 379 18.77 12.30 -8.00
CA THR A 379 19.08 10.97 -8.56
C THR A 379 20.17 11.06 -9.63
N PRO A 380 21.10 10.07 -9.73
CA PRO A 380 22.14 10.09 -10.73
C PRO A 380 21.64 10.22 -12.18
N ALA A 381 20.51 9.59 -12.51
CA ALA A 381 19.93 9.67 -13.86
C ALA A 381 19.43 11.07 -14.23
N ALA A 382 19.07 11.91 -13.28
CA ALA A 382 18.68 13.29 -13.54
C ALA A 382 19.85 14.17 -14.00
N GLU A 383 21.08 13.79 -13.62
CA GLU A 383 22.31 14.50 -13.93
C GLU A 383 23.02 13.99 -15.22
N MET A 384 22.50 12.91 -15.83
CA MET A 384 23.04 12.38 -17.08
C MET A 384 22.81 13.35 -18.23
N GLU A 385 23.86 13.64 -19.02
CA GLU A 385 23.81 14.62 -20.11
C GLU A 385 22.92 14.17 -21.29
N GLN A 386 22.86 12.88 -21.57
CA GLN A 386 22.18 12.31 -22.75
C GLN A 386 20.67 12.14 -22.54
N GLN A 387 19.97 13.18 -22.13
CA GLN A 387 18.53 13.15 -21.99
C GLN A 387 17.85 12.95 -23.37
N VAL A 388 16.92 11.98 -23.45
CA VAL A 388 16.20 11.72 -24.70
C VAL A 388 15.16 12.82 -24.95
N PRO A 389 15.08 13.39 -26.19
CA PRO A 389 14.10 14.42 -26.51
C PRO A 389 12.66 13.95 -26.26
N LYS A 390 11.82 14.82 -25.66
CA LYS A 390 10.44 14.49 -25.27
C LYS A 390 9.59 13.91 -26.39
N HIS A 391 9.74 14.39 -27.63
CA HIS A 391 8.96 13.89 -28.77
C HIS A 391 9.33 12.44 -29.13
N ILE A 392 10.61 12.05 -28.98
CA ILE A 392 11.08 10.66 -29.18
C ILE A 392 10.55 9.77 -28.05
N VAL A 393 10.63 10.25 -26.81
CA VAL A 393 10.05 9.51 -25.65
C VAL A 393 8.56 9.27 -25.85
N GLN A 394 7.81 10.28 -26.32
CA GLN A 394 6.38 10.16 -26.57
C GLN A 394 6.08 9.14 -27.69
N GLU A 395 6.79 9.19 -28.80
CA GLU A 395 6.62 8.27 -29.92
C GLU A 395 6.91 6.82 -29.50
N ARG A 396 8.02 6.57 -28.79
CA ARG A 396 8.36 5.25 -28.27
C ARG A 396 7.31 4.76 -27.26
N PHE A 397 6.85 5.65 -26.37
CA PHE A 397 5.83 5.34 -25.39
C PHE A 397 4.53 4.87 -26.06
N GLU A 398 4.06 5.57 -27.10
CA GLU A 398 2.87 5.21 -27.85
C GLU A 398 3.00 3.84 -28.53
N ARG A 399 4.16 3.54 -29.12
CA ARG A 399 4.46 2.23 -29.72
C ARG A 399 4.44 1.10 -28.68
N LEU A 400 5.02 1.33 -27.52
CA LEU A 400 5.05 0.35 -26.42
C LEU A 400 3.64 0.10 -25.89
N VAL A 401 2.86 1.16 -25.66
CA VAL A 401 1.47 1.03 -25.17
C VAL A 401 0.63 0.26 -26.17
N ALA A 402 0.70 0.60 -27.46
CA ALA A 402 -0.04 -0.09 -28.51
C ALA A 402 0.30 -1.59 -28.59
N LEU A 403 1.58 -1.96 -28.47
CA LEU A 403 2.00 -3.37 -28.43
C LEU A 403 1.46 -4.06 -27.18
N GLN A 404 1.61 -3.46 -26.01
CA GLN A 404 1.18 -4.06 -24.74
C GLN A 404 -0.34 -4.22 -24.68
N ASP A 405 -1.10 -3.24 -25.15
CA ASP A 405 -2.58 -3.32 -25.19
C ASP A 405 -3.05 -4.46 -26.11
N SER A 406 -2.38 -4.67 -27.25
CA SER A 406 -2.65 -5.82 -28.14
C SER A 406 -2.38 -7.14 -27.44
N ILE A 407 -1.22 -7.27 -26.78
CA ILE A 407 -0.85 -8.49 -26.03
C ILE A 407 -1.85 -8.75 -24.91
N GLN A 408 -2.20 -7.73 -24.15
CA GLN A 408 -3.13 -7.85 -23.02
C GLN A 408 -4.53 -8.29 -23.48
N ALA A 409 -5.02 -7.73 -24.60
CA ALA A 409 -6.28 -8.16 -25.19
C ALA A 409 -6.23 -9.63 -25.62
N GLU A 410 -5.15 -10.07 -26.28
CA GLU A 410 -4.95 -11.46 -26.68
C GLU A 410 -4.88 -12.42 -25.48
N GLU A 411 -4.13 -12.06 -24.42
CA GLU A 411 -4.02 -12.87 -23.21
C GLU A 411 -5.35 -12.95 -22.44
N ASN A 412 -6.10 -11.86 -22.38
CA ASN A 412 -7.43 -11.85 -21.77
C ASN A 412 -8.44 -12.67 -22.58
N ALA A 413 -8.39 -12.61 -23.92
CA ALA A 413 -9.28 -13.38 -24.79
C ALA A 413 -9.13 -14.90 -24.60
N LYS A 414 -7.93 -15.40 -24.21
CA LYS A 414 -7.71 -16.82 -23.91
C LYS A 414 -8.50 -17.31 -22.70
N LEU A 415 -8.99 -16.40 -21.86
CA LEU A 415 -9.75 -16.72 -20.66
C LEU A 415 -11.25 -16.87 -20.93
N ILE A 416 -11.73 -16.52 -22.11
CA ILE A 416 -13.14 -16.70 -22.46
C ILE A 416 -13.49 -18.19 -22.39
N GLY A 417 -14.56 -18.53 -21.68
CA GLY A 417 -14.99 -19.90 -21.41
C GLY A 417 -14.34 -20.55 -20.19
N THR A 418 -13.42 -19.84 -19.49
CA THR A 418 -12.83 -20.37 -18.25
C THR A 418 -13.64 -19.98 -17.03
N ASP A 419 -13.68 -20.87 -16.04
CA ASP A 419 -14.26 -20.58 -14.72
C ASP A 419 -13.26 -19.85 -13.84
N VAL A 420 -13.74 -18.81 -13.16
CA VAL A 420 -12.92 -17.95 -12.29
C VAL A 420 -13.56 -17.76 -10.94
N GLU A 421 -12.74 -17.84 -9.89
CA GLU A 421 -13.08 -17.45 -8.53
C GLU A 421 -12.83 -15.97 -8.34
N LEU A 422 -13.83 -15.23 -7.87
CA LEU A 422 -13.75 -13.79 -7.65
C LEU A 422 -13.94 -13.44 -6.18
N LEU A 423 -13.10 -12.55 -5.67
CA LEU A 423 -13.33 -11.82 -4.43
C LEU A 423 -14.09 -10.53 -4.80
N VAL A 424 -15.30 -10.39 -4.30
CA VAL A 424 -16.16 -9.25 -4.62
C VAL A 424 -15.59 -7.96 -4.04
N GLN A 425 -15.52 -6.92 -4.86
CA GLN A 425 -14.96 -5.62 -4.49
C GLN A 425 -16.07 -4.66 -4.03
N ALA A 426 -15.70 -3.70 -3.16
CA ALA A 426 -16.63 -2.65 -2.72
C ALA A 426 -16.92 -1.64 -3.85
N GLU A 427 -15.91 -1.35 -4.68
CA GLU A 427 -16.06 -0.40 -5.78
C GLU A 427 -16.62 -1.06 -7.03
N GLY A 428 -17.67 -0.49 -7.56
CA GLY A 428 -18.20 -0.84 -8.88
C GLY A 428 -17.35 -0.28 -10.02
N GLY A 429 -17.46 -0.87 -11.22
CA GLY A 429 -16.89 -0.28 -12.42
C GLY A 429 -17.53 1.09 -12.76
N ARG A 430 -16.85 1.93 -13.56
CA ARG A 430 -17.35 3.27 -13.95
C ARG A 430 -18.78 3.27 -14.54
N LYS A 431 -19.21 2.15 -15.12
CA LYS A 431 -20.54 1.95 -15.69
C LYS A 431 -21.43 1.05 -14.84
N ALA A 432 -21.10 0.82 -13.58
CA ALA A 432 -21.86 -0.09 -12.71
C ALA A 432 -23.35 0.32 -12.60
N GLY A 433 -23.63 1.63 -12.48
CA GLY A 433 -24.99 2.16 -12.46
C GLY A 433 -25.79 1.93 -13.75
N GLU A 434 -25.13 1.84 -14.90
CA GLU A 434 -25.78 1.58 -16.20
C GLU A 434 -25.93 0.09 -16.47
N THR A 435 -24.95 -0.72 -16.08
CA THR A 435 -24.87 -2.14 -16.43
C THR A 435 -25.42 -3.06 -15.33
N HIS A 436 -25.64 -2.55 -14.13
CA HIS A 436 -26.01 -3.32 -12.92
C HIS A 436 -25.05 -4.48 -12.62
N ARG A 437 -23.79 -4.39 -13.11
CA ARG A 437 -22.76 -5.39 -12.84
C ARG A 437 -22.01 -5.05 -11.55
N LEU A 438 -21.75 -6.06 -10.75
CA LEU A 438 -20.78 -6.04 -9.66
C LEU A 438 -19.37 -6.25 -10.23
N THR A 439 -18.39 -5.99 -9.39
CA THR A 439 -16.99 -6.14 -9.73
C THR A 439 -16.32 -7.09 -8.75
N GLY A 440 -15.53 -8.02 -9.25
CA GLY A 440 -14.70 -8.91 -8.47
C GLY A 440 -13.27 -8.97 -9.00
N ARG A 441 -12.37 -9.42 -8.15
CA ARG A 441 -10.96 -9.64 -8.51
C ARG A 441 -10.66 -11.14 -8.47
N SER A 442 -10.17 -11.67 -9.59
CA SER A 442 -9.74 -13.06 -9.70
C SER A 442 -8.46 -13.34 -8.89
N ARG A 443 -8.15 -14.60 -8.66
CA ARG A 443 -6.91 -14.99 -7.96
C ARG A 443 -5.66 -14.50 -8.69
N ASP A 444 -5.65 -14.47 -10.01
CA ASP A 444 -4.56 -13.94 -10.83
C ASP A 444 -4.56 -12.40 -10.97
N GLY A 445 -5.48 -11.72 -10.26
CA GLY A 445 -5.50 -10.26 -10.10
C GLY A 445 -6.31 -9.52 -11.16
N ARG A 446 -6.94 -10.19 -12.12
CA ARG A 446 -7.76 -9.54 -13.14
C ARG A 446 -9.08 -9.04 -12.58
N LEU A 447 -9.55 -7.92 -13.12
CA LEU A 447 -10.84 -7.33 -12.81
C LEU A 447 -11.92 -7.99 -13.66
N VAL A 448 -13.00 -8.47 -13.03
CA VAL A 448 -14.10 -9.14 -13.69
C VAL A 448 -15.41 -8.49 -13.32
N HIS A 449 -16.20 -8.12 -14.33
CA HIS A 449 -17.53 -7.58 -14.16
C HIS A 449 -18.58 -8.66 -14.40
N PHE A 450 -19.53 -8.83 -13.48
CA PHE A 450 -20.53 -9.89 -13.54
C PHE A 450 -21.90 -9.42 -13.01
N PRO A 451 -23.02 -9.92 -13.56
CA PRO A 451 -24.34 -9.63 -13.02
C PRO A 451 -24.58 -10.41 -11.71
N PRO A 452 -25.26 -9.83 -10.73
CA PRO A 452 -25.58 -10.50 -9.47
C PRO A 452 -26.75 -11.50 -9.62
N VAL A 453 -26.58 -12.46 -10.51
CA VAL A 453 -27.57 -13.48 -10.85
C VAL A 453 -26.97 -14.86 -10.64
N LEU A 454 -27.51 -15.63 -9.70
CA LEU A 454 -27.14 -17.03 -9.49
C LEU A 454 -27.78 -17.91 -10.55
N VAL A 455 -26.98 -18.78 -11.15
CA VAL A 455 -27.43 -19.76 -12.15
C VAL A 455 -27.19 -21.16 -11.59
N ASP A 456 -28.24 -21.91 -11.32
CA ASP A 456 -28.14 -23.28 -10.82
C ASP A 456 -27.77 -24.29 -11.94
N ALA A 457 -27.54 -25.55 -11.55
CA ALA A 457 -27.20 -26.61 -12.47
C ALA A 457 -28.31 -26.94 -13.51
N ALA A 458 -29.55 -26.52 -13.25
CA ALA A 458 -30.69 -26.64 -14.17
C ALA A 458 -30.80 -25.43 -15.12
N GLY A 459 -29.95 -24.42 -14.96
CA GLY A 459 -29.98 -23.17 -15.73
C GLY A 459 -31.01 -22.16 -15.23
N THR A 460 -31.61 -22.36 -14.04
CA THR A 460 -32.51 -21.39 -13.43
C THR A 460 -31.75 -20.16 -12.97
N ARG A 461 -32.24 -18.98 -13.30
CA ARG A 461 -31.62 -17.69 -12.98
C ARG A 461 -32.36 -17.04 -11.81
N THR A 462 -31.65 -16.76 -10.72
CA THR A 462 -32.18 -16.07 -9.54
C THR A 462 -31.37 -14.82 -9.26
N GLU A 463 -32.02 -13.68 -9.12
CA GLU A 463 -31.37 -12.44 -8.73
C GLU A 463 -30.94 -12.52 -7.26
N ILE A 464 -29.66 -12.21 -6.99
CA ILE A 464 -29.05 -12.26 -5.65
C ILE A 464 -28.32 -10.96 -5.28
N THR A 465 -28.67 -9.83 -5.91
CA THR A 465 -28.06 -8.53 -5.65
C THR A 465 -28.05 -8.17 -4.16
N ALA A 466 -29.15 -8.45 -3.46
CA ALA A 466 -29.27 -8.18 -2.04
C ALA A 466 -28.40 -9.10 -1.16
N ASP A 467 -27.92 -10.21 -1.69
CA ASP A 467 -27.17 -11.22 -0.92
C ASP A 467 -25.64 -11.10 -1.11
N ILE A 468 -25.16 -10.61 -2.25
CA ILE A 468 -23.73 -10.47 -2.52
C ILE A 468 -23.18 -9.21 -1.86
N ARG A 469 -22.10 -9.35 -1.11
CA ARG A 469 -21.42 -8.26 -0.39
C ARG A 469 -19.94 -8.16 -0.77
N PRO A 470 -19.33 -6.97 -0.66
CA PRO A 470 -17.88 -6.85 -0.71
C PRO A 470 -17.21 -7.82 0.25
N GLY A 471 -16.20 -8.54 -0.24
CA GLY A 471 -15.51 -9.57 0.52
C GLY A 471 -16.11 -10.98 0.38
N ASP A 472 -17.28 -11.15 -0.21
CA ASP A 472 -17.80 -12.48 -0.57
C ASP A 472 -17.01 -13.11 -1.73
N VAL A 473 -17.08 -14.42 -1.84
CA VAL A 473 -16.46 -15.18 -2.92
C VAL A 473 -17.54 -15.73 -3.85
N VAL A 474 -17.36 -15.50 -5.15
CA VAL A 474 -18.25 -16.02 -6.19
C VAL A 474 -17.45 -16.76 -7.26
N HIS A 475 -18.07 -17.75 -7.89
CA HIS A 475 -17.55 -18.40 -9.10
C HIS A 475 -18.41 -18.02 -10.29
N THR A 476 -17.76 -17.82 -11.43
CA THR A 476 -18.41 -17.46 -12.68
C THR A 476 -17.56 -17.83 -13.88
N THR A 477 -18.20 -17.93 -15.07
CA THR A 477 -17.49 -18.22 -16.32
C THR A 477 -17.29 -16.95 -17.11
N VAL A 478 -16.07 -16.68 -17.57
CA VAL A 478 -15.73 -15.53 -18.43
C VAL A 478 -16.44 -15.67 -19.77
N THR A 479 -17.20 -14.65 -20.17
CA THR A 479 -17.96 -14.64 -21.44
C THR A 479 -17.40 -13.70 -22.49
N ASP A 480 -16.68 -12.64 -22.05
CA ASP A 480 -16.08 -11.63 -22.92
C ASP A 480 -14.84 -11.01 -22.25
N ALA A 481 -13.97 -10.39 -23.04
CA ALA A 481 -12.71 -9.85 -22.57
C ALA A 481 -12.35 -8.52 -23.24
N GLY A 482 -12.17 -7.47 -22.44
CA GLY A 482 -11.52 -6.24 -22.86
C GLY A 482 -10.03 -6.25 -22.53
N SER A 483 -9.31 -5.20 -22.93
CA SER A 483 -7.88 -5.08 -22.60
C SER A 483 -7.64 -5.01 -21.08
N PHE A 484 -8.50 -4.31 -20.31
CA PHE A 484 -8.27 -4.04 -18.89
C PHE A 484 -9.21 -4.77 -17.93
N PHE A 485 -10.18 -5.50 -18.45
CA PHE A 485 -11.17 -6.22 -17.64
C PHE A 485 -11.74 -7.42 -18.39
N LEU A 486 -12.33 -8.33 -17.64
CA LEU A 486 -13.11 -9.44 -18.15
C LEU A 486 -14.60 -9.23 -17.84
N VAL A 487 -15.45 -9.88 -18.59
CA VAL A 487 -16.90 -9.87 -18.39
C VAL A 487 -17.40 -11.31 -18.23
N ALA A 488 -18.34 -11.53 -17.32
CA ALA A 488 -18.90 -12.83 -17.01
C ALA A 488 -20.46 -12.76 -16.99
N ASP A 489 -21.08 -12.49 -18.13
CA ASP A 489 -22.54 -12.28 -18.26
C ASP A 489 -23.39 -13.55 -18.09
N SER A 490 -22.77 -14.73 -18.05
CA SER A 490 -23.48 -15.99 -17.76
C SER A 490 -24.13 -15.99 -16.38
N GLY A 491 -23.66 -15.16 -15.46
CA GLY A 491 -24.09 -15.14 -14.07
C GLY A 491 -23.11 -15.89 -13.16
N VAL A 492 -23.48 -16.00 -11.91
CA VAL A 492 -22.70 -16.62 -10.83
C VAL A 492 -23.12 -18.07 -10.67
N THR A 493 -22.17 -19.01 -10.71
CA THR A 493 -22.44 -20.44 -10.53
C THR A 493 -22.41 -20.88 -9.08
N SER A 494 -21.71 -20.13 -8.22
CA SER A 494 -21.76 -20.32 -6.75
C SER A 494 -21.45 -19.01 -6.03
N HIS A 495 -22.03 -18.85 -4.84
CA HIS A 495 -21.81 -17.74 -3.93
C HIS A 495 -21.50 -18.28 -2.55
N ARG A 496 -20.42 -17.78 -1.95
CA ARG A 496 -20.04 -18.10 -0.57
C ARG A 496 -19.89 -16.82 0.23
N ARG A 497 -20.69 -16.71 1.29
CA ARG A 497 -20.56 -15.64 2.27
C ARG A 497 -19.26 -15.82 3.06
N THR A 498 -18.56 -14.72 3.29
CA THR A 498 -17.37 -14.68 4.14
C THR A 498 -17.64 -13.87 5.41
N LYS A 499 -16.76 -13.98 6.42
CA LYS A 499 -16.82 -13.14 7.62
C LYS A 499 -16.75 -11.65 7.28
N ALA A 500 -15.93 -11.27 6.29
CA ALA A 500 -15.85 -9.90 5.79
C ALA A 500 -17.15 -9.46 5.12
N GLY A 501 -17.81 -10.33 4.36
CA GLY A 501 -19.13 -10.06 3.77
C GLY A 501 -20.22 -9.84 4.82
N ASP A 502 -20.18 -10.58 5.93
CA ASP A 502 -21.09 -10.36 7.06
C ASP A 502 -20.85 -9.01 7.74
N MET A 503 -19.59 -8.64 7.96
CA MET A 503 -19.20 -7.33 8.53
C MET A 503 -19.64 -6.19 7.61
N SER A 504 -19.43 -6.32 6.30
CA SER A 504 -19.89 -5.36 5.30
C SER A 504 -21.41 -5.20 5.31
N ALA A 505 -22.16 -6.30 5.43
CA ALA A 505 -23.62 -6.27 5.52
C ALA A 505 -24.12 -5.57 6.80
N ALA A 506 -23.37 -5.66 7.90
CA ALA A 506 -23.69 -5.02 9.16
C ALA A 506 -23.32 -3.52 9.21
N GLY A 507 -22.75 -2.96 8.14
CA GLY A 507 -22.22 -1.59 8.12
C GLY A 507 -21.04 -1.39 9.09
N GLN A 508 -20.43 -2.47 9.53
CA GLN A 508 -19.28 -2.44 10.43
C GLN A 508 -18.02 -2.23 9.60
N THR A 509 -17.48 -1.02 9.61
CA THR A 509 -16.07 -0.84 9.27
C THR A 509 -15.24 -1.54 10.34
N PRO A 510 -14.16 -2.26 9.96
CA PRO A 510 -13.32 -2.90 10.94
C PRO A 510 -12.69 -1.85 11.84
N THR A 511 -13.19 -1.72 13.07
CA THR A 511 -12.52 -0.98 14.12
C THR A 511 -11.28 -1.77 14.50
N THR A 512 -10.13 -1.24 14.20
CA THR A 512 -8.87 -1.80 14.62
C THR A 512 -8.66 -1.53 16.10
N ALA A 513 -8.84 -2.55 16.93
CA ALA A 513 -8.05 -2.56 18.15
C ALA A 513 -6.56 -2.49 17.73
N PRO A 514 -5.71 -1.69 18.38
CA PRO A 514 -4.30 -1.64 18.04
C PRO A 514 -3.76 -3.07 18.04
N ILE A 515 -3.15 -3.49 16.93
CA ILE A 515 -2.42 -4.74 16.89
C ILE A 515 -1.10 -4.45 17.61
N GLY A 516 -1.20 -4.29 18.91
CA GLY A 516 -0.06 -4.22 19.79
C GLY A 516 0.54 -5.62 19.89
N VAL A 517 1.38 -5.98 18.94
CA VAL A 517 2.38 -7.01 19.20
C VAL A 517 3.29 -6.41 20.26
N GLY A 518 3.08 -6.79 21.52
CA GLY A 518 3.91 -6.37 22.63
C GLY A 518 5.34 -6.75 22.29
N LEU A 519 6.16 -5.78 21.91
CA LEU A 519 7.60 -5.87 22.05
C LEU A 519 7.80 -6.28 23.49
N GLY A 520 8.35 -7.48 23.76
CA GLY A 520 8.47 -8.10 25.07
C GLY A 520 9.25 -7.29 26.11
N LEU A 521 8.80 -6.07 26.35
CA LEU A 521 9.16 -5.28 27.50
C LEU A 521 8.27 -5.76 28.65
N PRO A 522 8.84 -6.14 29.80
CA PRO A 522 8.06 -6.53 30.96
C PRO A 522 7.13 -5.38 31.35
N GLN A 523 5.82 -5.62 31.31
CA GLN A 523 4.86 -4.70 31.90
C GLN A 523 5.22 -4.52 33.37
N ILE A 524 5.72 -3.36 33.73
CA ILE A 524 5.92 -2.98 35.13
C ILE A 524 4.52 -2.80 35.71
N GLY A 525 4.12 -3.81 36.46
CA GLY A 525 3.19 -3.84 37.57
C GLY A 525 1.90 -3.05 37.49
N LYS A 526 0.81 -3.71 37.08
CA LYS A 526 -0.47 -3.52 37.77
C LYS A 526 -0.52 -4.53 38.92
N PRO A 527 -0.73 -4.11 40.20
CA PRO A 527 -0.90 -5.07 41.31
C PRO A 527 -2.16 -5.90 41.03
N ALA A 528 -2.01 -7.22 41.18
CA ALA A 528 -3.14 -8.16 41.14
C ALA A 528 -4.19 -7.70 42.17
N ARG A 529 -5.45 -7.52 41.74
CA ARG A 529 -6.57 -7.45 42.67
C ARG A 529 -6.65 -8.80 43.37
N GLN A 530 -6.42 -8.79 44.69
CA GLN A 530 -6.77 -9.90 45.55
C GLN A 530 -8.26 -10.17 45.41
N GLN A 531 -8.60 -11.35 44.93
CA GLN A 531 -9.95 -11.92 45.13
C GLN A 531 -10.05 -12.24 46.62
N ASP A 532 -10.93 -11.54 47.34
CA ASP A 532 -11.36 -11.92 48.65
C ASP A 532 -12.20 -13.21 48.51
N ASP A 533 -11.62 -14.32 48.94
CA ASP A 533 -12.33 -15.56 49.23
C ASP A 533 -13.20 -15.34 50.49
N ALA A 534 -14.47 -15.06 50.29
CA ALA A 534 -15.46 -15.13 51.34
C ALA A 534 -15.81 -16.61 51.58
N CYS A 535 -15.19 -17.21 52.55
CA CYS A 535 -15.68 -18.41 53.19
C CYS A 535 -16.97 -18.06 53.94
N GLY A 536 -18.10 -18.69 53.55
CA GLY A 536 -19.37 -18.68 54.29
C GLY A 536 -19.77 -20.12 54.59
N CYS A 537 -19.99 -20.39 55.85
CA CYS A 537 -20.50 -21.63 56.40
C CYS A 537 -21.81 -22.12 55.79
#